data_95d958fe8e1ce624e6ce1d7ef30195a8
#
_entry.id   95d958fe8e1ce624e6ce1d7ef30195a8
#
_cell.length_a   1.000
_cell.length_b   1.000
_cell.length_c   1.000
_cell.angle_alpha   90.00
_cell.angle_beta   90.00
_cell.angle_gamma   90.00
#
_symmetry.space_group_name_H-M   'P 1'
#
loop_
_entity.id
_entity.type
_entity.pdbx_description
1 polymer ?
#
loop_
_entity_poly.entity_id
_entity_poly.type
_entity_poly.pdbx_seq_one_letter_code
_entity_poly.pdbx_strand_id
1 'polypeptide(L)'
;MKSFYTLLVSQWLANIGDVLYIVALIASLYQQTGSAFMAASFPIAVTAGMTLSGLFFARILSRYSLGKTLVLSQLMKTVTLVLVLLTDSIFVLGLVVLIAFLDGFARPIQASFIPRLTKNRQQANSLVQGSNQFIQLAMWPLGTMLVSFTSSAFALIVSLVLFVLSTIVTIYFNQSLTEDIVNDGAEESITLRASLTYVNTSPFARHVTWFVTYESFVSTLWISALLLVYLERHLQVDTGWWGTLNATFLISMIAASAHLYRSRRAPSLPSTAIISIVAALLFGMTAHLAFAILALVIQGAATQIRIIQTNTVIQEQIPATQLPYVYSVQQTGYALAFSVGSLLFGLLADGLPIDSVYLLGALLTLPLIWIGRLTEQSMLTVSSV
;
A
#
# COMPACT_ATOMS: atom_id res chain seq x y z
N MET A 1 20.95 9.32 -9.20
CA MET A 1 20.95 8.40 -8.02
C MET A 1 20.78 9.14 -6.69
N LYS A 2 21.46 10.28 -6.43
CA LYS A 2 21.29 11.02 -5.16
C LYS A 2 19.83 11.42 -4.90
N SER A 3 19.13 12.00 -5.86
CA SER A 3 17.73 12.42 -5.72
C SER A 3 16.77 11.26 -5.41
N PHE A 4 17.01 10.04 -5.94
CA PHE A 4 16.23 8.86 -5.59
C PHE A 4 16.36 8.51 -4.10
N TYR A 5 17.59 8.48 -3.56
CA TYR A 5 17.80 8.19 -2.14
C TYR A 5 17.26 9.31 -1.24
N THR A 6 17.32 10.57 -1.68
CA THR A 6 16.71 11.68 -0.93
C THR A 6 15.20 11.51 -0.82
N LEU A 7 14.52 11.16 -1.94
CA LEU A 7 13.09 10.83 -1.94
C LEU A 7 12.80 9.65 -1.03
N LEU A 8 13.60 8.58 -1.11
CA LEU A 8 13.45 7.38 -0.31
C LEU A 8 13.56 7.67 1.19
N VAL A 9 14.56 8.45 1.61
CA VAL A 9 14.75 8.83 3.02
C VAL A 9 13.57 9.69 3.51
N SER A 10 13.08 10.64 2.70
CA SER A 10 11.90 11.43 3.09
C SER A 10 10.68 10.55 3.33
N GLN A 11 10.46 9.54 2.48
CA GLN A 11 9.34 8.61 2.63
C GLN A 11 9.54 7.64 3.82
N TRP A 12 10.76 7.21 4.10
CA TRP A 12 11.04 6.41 5.30
C TRP A 12 10.69 7.17 6.58
N LEU A 13 11.12 8.43 6.69
CA LEU A 13 10.78 9.27 7.83
C LEU A 13 9.26 9.46 7.97
N ALA A 14 8.56 9.72 6.86
CA ALA A 14 7.11 9.81 6.84
C ALA A 14 6.46 8.51 7.31
N ASN A 15 6.83 7.36 6.71
CA ASN A 15 6.22 6.07 7.00
C ASN A 15 6.47 5.60 8.44
N ILE A 16 7.64 5.88 9.01
CA ILE A 16 7.93 5.62 10.44
C ILE A 16 7.01 6.48 11.31
N GLY A 17 6.91 7.78 11.02
CA GLY A 17 6.00 8.67 11.70
C GLY A 17 4.53 8.23 11.59
N ASP A 18 4.13 7.72 10.42
CA ASP A 18 2.77 7.22 10.19
C ASP A 18 2.42 6.05 11.11
N VAL A 19 3.29 5.05 11.23
CA VAL A 19 3.02 3.93 12.13
C VAL A 19 2.94 4.41 13.58
N LEU A 20 3.82 5.32 14.00
CA LEU A 20 3.83 5.84 15.37
C LEU A 20 2.56 6.64 15.68
N TYR A 21 2.12 7.56 14.82
CA TYR A 21 0.90 8.32 15.11
C TYR A 21 -0.35 7.43 15.11
N ILE A 22 -0.41 6.42 14.22
CA ILE A 22 -1.50 5.44 14.17
C ILE A 22 -1.60 4.70 15.51
N VAL A 23 -0.49 4.11 15.96
CA VAL A 23 -0.45 3.36 17.23
C VAL A 23 -0.80 4.26 18.41
N ALA A 24 -0.23 5.47 18.45
CA ALA A 24 -0.47 6.42 19.53
C ALA A 24 -1.95 6.87 19.59
N LEU A 25 -2.57 7.17 18.44
CA LEU A 25 -3.97 7.59 18.42
C LEU A 25 -4.95 6.45 18.74
N ILE A 26 -4.71 5.25 18.23
CA ILE A 26 -5.54 4.08 18.59
C ILE A 26 -5.50 3.86 20.10
N ALA A 27 -4.30 3.89 20.71
CA ALA A 27 -4.14 3.75 22.15
C ALA A 27 -4.82 4.89 22.93
N SER A 28 -4.64 6.14 22.49
CA SER A 28 -5.26 7.31 23.12
C SER A 28 -6.78 7.27 23.07
N LEU A 29 -7.36 6.98 21.89
CA LEU A 29 -8.81 6.85 21.72
C LEU A 29 -9.40 5.77 22.63
N TYR A 30 -8.72 4.61 22.70
CA TYR A 30 -9.16 3.54 23.58
C TYR A 30 -9.06 3.92 25.06
N GLN A 31 -7.96 4.54 25.49
CA GLN A 31 -7.76 4.98 26.88
C GLN A 31 -8.79 6.06 27.31
N GLN A 32 -9.13 6.99 26.42
CA GLN A 32 -10.07 8.08 26.73
C GLN A 32 -11.53 7.62 26.73
N THR A 33 -11.91 6.72 25.85
CA THR A 33 -13.33 6.35 25.66
C THR A 33 -13.70 5.00 26.27
N GLY A 34 -12.73 4.13 26.56
CA GLY A 34 -12.96 2.72 26.92
C GLY A 34 -13.65 1.90 25.81
N SER A 35 -13.86 2.47 24.63
CA SER A 35 -14.65 1.90 23.55
C SER A 35 -13.76 1.26 22.48
N ALA A 36 -13.87 -0.06 22.31
CA ALA A 36 -13.24 -0.76 21.19
C ALA A 36 -13.75 -0.29 19.83
N PHE A 37 -15.02 0.14 19.76
CA PHE A 37 -15.59 0.71 18.54
C PHE A 37 -14.87 2.02 18.12
N MET A 38 -14.54 2.89 19.08
CA MET A 38 -13.79 4.10 18.80
C MET A 38 -12.37 3.80 18.28
N ALA A 39 -11.69 2.82 18.85
CA ALA A 39 -10.39 2.37 18.34
C ALA A 39 -10.52 1.75 16.93
N ALA A 40 -11.57 0.95 16.69
CA ALA A 40 -11.84 0.34 15.39
C ALA A 40 -12.29 1.36 14.31
N SER A 41 -12.79 2.53 14.69
CA SER A 41 -13.16 3.60 13.74
C SER A 41 -11.96 4.24 13.07
N PHE A 42 -10.76 4.12 13.64
CA PHE A 42 -9.53 4.69 13.09
C PHE A 42 -9.16 4.13 11.69
N PRO A 43 -9.09 2.81 11.46
CA PRO A 43 -8.87 2.26 10.13
C PRO A 43 -9.92 2.72 9.09
N ILE A 44 -11.18 2.89 9.52
CA ILE A 44 -12.25 3.39 8.65
C ILE A 44 -11.95 4.83 8.21
N ALA A 45 -11.53 5.70 9.14
CA ALA A 45 -11.15 7.08 8.85
C ALA A 45 -9.95 7.13 7.87
N VAL A 46 -8.94 6.30 8.09
CA VAL A 46 -7.78 6.19 7.17
C VAL A 46 -8.21 5.75 5.77
N THR A 47 -9.03 4.72 5.66
CA THR A 47 -9.52 4.21 4.36
C THR A 47 -10.36 5.25 3.63
N ALA A 48 -11.22 5.97 4.34
CA ALA A 48 -12.01 7.07 3.77
C ALA A 48 -11.12 8.19 3.21
N GLY A 49 -10.10 8.62 3.96
CA GLY A 49 -9.13 9.62 3.51
C GLY A 49 -8.36 9.19 2.27
N MET A 50 -7.84 7.98 2.25
CA MET A 50 -7.14 7.43 1.08
C MET A 50 -8.03 7.31 -0.17
N THR A 51 -9.29 6.90 0.00
CA THR A 51 -10.27 6.83 -1.10
C THR A 51 -10.53 8.22 -1.68
N LEU A 52 -10.77 9.21 -0.82
CA LEU A 52 -10.95 10.61 -1.24
C LEU A 52 -9.71 11.13 -1.98
N SER A 53 -8.51 10.82 -1.51
CA SER A 53 -7.26 11.18 -2.18
C SER A 53 -7.24 10.69 -3.64
N GLY A 54 -7.60 9.44 -3.90
CA GLY A 54 -7.67 8.89 -5.25
C GLY A 54 -8.60 9.68 -6.17
N LEU A 55 -9.78 10.08 -5.67
CA LEU A 55 -10.76 10.85 -6.44
C LEU A 55 -10.27 12.28 -6.78
N PHE A 56 -9.52 12.92 -5.86
CA PHE A 56 -9.02 14.28 -6.04
C PHE A 56 -7.62 14.34 -6.66
N PHE A 57 -6.92 13.22 -6.79
CA PHE A 57 -5.54 13.14 -7.25
C PHE A 57 -5.33 13.87 -8.59
N ALA A 58 -6.13 13.53 -9.60
CA ALA A 58 -6.05 14.13 -10.91
C ALA A 58 -6.27 15.65 -10.88
N ARG A 59 -7.24 16.12 -10.09
CA ARG A 59 -7.58 17.56 -9.98
C ARG A 59 -6.45 18.37 -9.34
N ILE A 60 -5.74 17.80 -8.37
CA ILE A 60 -4.64 18.48 -7.70
C ILE A 60 -3.42 18.54 -8.60
N LEU A 61 -3.10 17.44 -9.30
CA LEU A 61 -1.97 17.41 -10.25
C LEU A 61 -2.20 18.26 -11.48
N SER A 62 -3.44 18.61 -11.85
CA SER A 62 -3.71 19.58 -12.91
C SER A 62 -3.31 21.02 -12.53
N ARG A 63 -3.08 21.29 -11.23
CA ARG A 63 -2.74 22.63 -10.74
C ARG A 63 -1.30 22.75 -10.22
N TYR A 64 -0.73 21.65 -9.76
CA TYR A 64 0.58 21.61 -9.12
C TYR A 64 1.44 20.48 -9.70
N SER A 65 2.73 20.74 -9.88
CA SER A 65 3.69 19.70 -10.26
C SER A 65 3.79 18.61 -9.19
N LEU A 66 4.23 17.40 -9.58
CA LEU A 66 4.40 16.25 -8.68
C LEU A 66 5.21 16.62 -7.43
N GLY A 67 6.34 17.33 -7.61
CA GLY A 67 7.21 17.71 -6.50
C GLY A 67 6.53 18.71 -5.55
N LYS A 68 5.85 19.74 -6.09
CA LYS A 68 5.10 20.71 -5.28
C LYS A 68 3.94 20.04 -4.53
N THR A 69 3.24 19.12 -5.18
CA THR A 69 2.15 18.36 -4.54
C THR A 69 2.68 17.53 -3.37
N LEU A 70 3.82 16.86 -3.55
CA LEU A 70 4.44 16.07 -2.49
C LEU A 70 4.87 16.95 -1.30
N VAL A 71 5.50 18.10 -1.56
CA VAL A 71 5.89 19.06 -0.51
C VAL A 71 4.66 19.58 0.22
N LEU A 72 3.62 20.02 -0.51
CA LEU A 72 2.42 20.59 0.08
C LEU A 72 1.66 19.55 0.92
N SER A 73 1.50 18.33 0.41
CA SER A 73 0.85 17.24 1.16
C SER A 73 1.60 16.90 2.44
N GLN A 74 2.93 16.80 2.39
CA GLN A 74 3.75 16.50 3.56
C GLN A 74 3.74 17.65 4.59
N LEU A 75 3.79 18.90 4.13
CA LEU A 75 3.68 20.08 5.01
C LEU A 75 2.31 20.14 5.68
N MET A 76 1.23 20.00 4.91
CA MET A 76 -0.14 20.03 5.45
C MET A 76 -0.39 18.87 6.43
N LYS A 77 0.14 17.68 6.13
CA LYS A 77 0.11 16.51 7.03
C LYS A 77 0.81 16.83 8.35
N THR A 78 1.98 17.46 8.32
CA THR A 78 2.72 17.88 9.50
C THR A 78 1.92 18.90 10.34
N VAL A 79 1.32 19.92 9.70
CA VAL A 79 0.45 20.90 10.37
C VAL A 79 -0.78 20.22 10.97
N THR A 80 -1.39 19.28 10.24
CA THR A 80 -2.56 18.55 10.76
C THR A 80 -2.22 17.72 12.00
N LEU A 81 -1.01 17.13 12.06
CA LEU A 81 -0.58 16.41 13.26
C LEU A 81 -0.37 17.35 14.48
N VAL A 82 0.03 18.61 14.24
CA VAL A 82 0.05 19.64 15.33
C VAL A 82 -1.37 19.89 15.84
N LEU A 83 -2.36 19.99 14.93
CA LEU A 83 -3.77 20.15 15.34
C LEU A 83 -4.28 18.94 16.12
N VAL A 84 -3.87 17.72 15.74
CA VAL A 84 -4.18 16.50 16.51
C VAL A 84 -3.65 16.58 17.93
N LEU A 85 -2.43 17.07 18.13
CA LEU A 85 -1.83 17.24 19.47
C LEU A 85 -2.55 18.29 20.34
N LEU A 86 -3.26 19.23 19.71
CA LEU A 86 -4.02 20.29 20.38
C LEU A 86 -5.49 19.96 20.58
N THR A 87 -5.95 18.78 20.14
CA THR A 87 -7.38 18.41 20.11
C THR A 87 -7.64 17.16 20.94
N ASP A 88 -8.38 17.29 22.02
CA ASP A 88 -8.77 16.19 22.93
C ASP A 88 -10.21 15.70 22.68
N SER A 89 -10.65 15.62 21.44
CA SER A 89 -12.07 15.38 21.12
C SER A 89 -12.22 14.40 19.95
N ILE A 90 -13.44 13.90 19.75
CA ILE A 90 -13.82 13.04 18.60
C ILE A 90 -13.48 13.66 17.24
N PHE A 91 -13.29 14.99 17.17
CA PHE A 91 -12.81 15.67 15.97
C PHE A 91 -11.44 15.20 15.48
N VAL A 92 -10.67 14.50 16.34
CA VAL A 92 -9.41 13.82 15.95
C VAL A 92 -9.64 12.86 14.77
N LEU A 93 -10.78 12.15 14.70
CA LEU A 93 -11.07 11.27 13.56
C LEU A 93 -11.19 12.03 12.23
N GLY A 94 -11.75 13.25 12.25
CA GLY A 94 -11.76 14.12 11.07
C GLY A 94 -10.36 14.55 10.63
N LEU A 95 -9.47 14.83 11.59
CA LEU A 95 -8.07 15.13 11.30
C LEU A 95 -7.32 13.90 10.78
N VAL A 96 -7.64 12.69 11.25
CA VAL A 96 -7.09 11.43 10.71
C VAL A 96 -7.52 11.24 9.24
N VAL A 97 -8.79 11.50 8.89
CA VAL A 97 -9.24 11.49 7.49
C VAL A 97 -8.41 12.46 6.65
N LEU A 98 -8.13 13.67 7.17
CA LEU A 98 -7.33 14.66 6.46
C LEU A 98 -5.87 14.23 6.31
N ILE A 99 -5.24 13.67 7.36
CA ILE A 99 -3.87 13.11 7.27
C ILE A 99 -3.82 12.01 6.21
N ALA A 100 -4.75 11.05 6.25
CA ALA A 100 -4.82 9.95 5.29
C ALA A 100 -5.11 10.44 3.86
N PHE A 101 -5.92 11.47 3.69
CA PHE A 101 -6.16 12.13 2.40
C PHE A 101 -4.85 12.72 1.83
N LEU A 102 -4.09 13.43 2.66
CA LEU A 102 -2.82 14.04 2.26
C LEU A 102 -1.75 12.98 1.97
N ASP A 103 -1.71 11.91 2.76
CA ASP A 103 -0.77 10.80 2.58
C ASP A 103 -1.06 9.98 1.31
N GLY A 104 -2.31 9.90 0.91
CA GLY A 104 -2.73 9.20 -0.29
C GLY A 104 -2.11 9.71 -1.59
N PHE A 105 -1.53 10.93 -1.60
CA PHE A 105 -0.78 11.45 -2.75
C PHE A 105 0.65 10.92 -2.82
N ALA A 106 1.25 10.56 -1.69
CA ALA A 106 2.68 10.24 -1.61
C ALA A 106 3.07 9.02 -2.46
N ARG A 107 2.32 7.91 -2.37
CA ARG A 107 2.63 6.66 -3.08
C ARG A 107 2.58 6.79 -4.60
N PRO A 108 1.49 7.32 -5.22
CA PRO A 108 1.43 7.53 -6.66
C PRO A 108 2.50 8.49 -7.17
N ILE A 109 2.78 9.56 -6.43
CA ILE A 109 3.83 10.53 -6.79
C ILE A 109 5.21 9.88 -6.72
N GLN A 110 5.53 9.15 -5.66
CA GLN A 110 6.79 8.41 -5.53
C GLN A 110 6.97 7.42 -6.69
N ALA A 111 5.93 6.64 -7.00
CA ALA A 111 5.96 5.69 -8.12
C ALA A 111 6.17 6.38 -9.48
N SER A 112 5.62 7.59 -9.67
CA SER A 112 5.80 8.39 -10.87
C SER A 112 7.20 9.02 -10.99
N PHE A 113 7.91 9.23 -9.87
CA PHE A 113 9.29 9.72 -9.90
C PHE A 113 10.32 8.62 -10.20
N ILE A 114 10.07 7.36 -9.85
CA ILE A 114 11.04 6.27 -10.00
C ILE A 114 11.64 6.20 -11.42
N PRO A 115 10.86 6.18 -12.53
CA PRO A 115 11.42 6.09 -13.88
C PRO A 115 12.20 7.34 -14.30
N ARG A 116 11.95 8.49 -13.68
CA ARG A 116 12.66 9.75 -13.93
C ARG A 116 13.99 9.84 -13.18
N LEU A 117 14.12 9.11 -12.06
CA LEU A 117 15.27 9.16 -11.17
C LEU A 117 16.25 8.01 -11.35
N THR A 118 15.80 6.86 -11.89
CA THR A 118 16.64 5.67 -12.06
C THR A 118 16.24 4.84 -13.27
N LYS A 119 17.25 4.25 -13.93
CA LYS A 119 17.04 3.31 -15.04
C LYS A 119 16.66 1.90 -14.57
N ASN A 120 17.10 1.50 -13.36
CA ASN A 120 16.80 0.18 -12.81
C ASN A 120 15.54 0.22 -11.93
N ARG A 121 14.38 0.19 -12.60
CA ARG A 121 13.06 0.33 -11.96
C ARG A 121 12.75 -0.83 -11.01
N GLN A 122 13.12 -2.06 -11.38
CA GLN A 122 12.92 -3.24 -10.53
C GLN A 122 13.68 -3.11 -9.21
N GLN A 123 14.96 -2.71 -9.24
CA GLN A 123 15.72 -2.51 -8.01
C GLN A 123 15.14 -1.39 -7.15
N ALA A 124 14.74 -0.28 -7.77
CA ALA A 124 14.12 0.83 -7.06
C ALA A 124 12.80 0.41 -6.39
N ASN A 125 11.92 -0.26 -7.12
CA ASN A 125 10.66 -0.77 -6.57
C ASN A 125 10.89 -1.82 -5.48
N SER A 126 11.88 -2.71 -5.64
CA SER A 126 12.25 -3.69 -4.61
C SER A 126 12.72 -3.01 -3.32
N LEU A 127 13.55 -1.95 -3.44
CA LEU A 127 14.04 -1.21 -2.28
C LEU A 127 12.91 -0.44 -1.59
N VAL A 128 12.07 0.26 -2.34
CA VAL A 128 10.90 1.00 -1.81
C VAL A 128 9.96 0.04 -1.09
N GLN A 129 9.54 -1.02 -1.75
CA GLN A 129 8.56 -1.94 -1.18
C GLN A 129 9.14 -2.75 -0.01
N GLY A 130 10.38 -3.24 -0.13
CA GLY A 130 11.04 -3.97 0.95
C GLY A 130 11.25 -3.12 2.20
N SER A 131 11.65 -1.86 2.05
CA SER A 131 11.80 -0.94 3.17
C SER A 131 10.47 -0.59 3.82
N ASN A 132 9.38 -0.44 3.05
CA ASN A 132 8.05 -0.22 3.60
C ASN A 132 7.59 -1.40 4.46
N GLN A 133 7.81 -2.65 4.02
CA GLN A 133 7.48 -3.83 4.81
C GLN A 133 8.35 -3.94 6.07
N PHE A 134 9.64 -3.61 5.95
CA PHE A 134 10.55 -3.58 7.10
C PHE A 134 10.12 -2.54 8.15
N ILE A 135 9.75 -1.33 7.71
CA ILE A 135 9.23 -0.29 8.60
C ILE A 135 7.96 -0.78 9.32
N GLN A 136 7.01 -1.40 8.61
CA GLN A 136 5.82 -1.95 9.25
C GLN A 136 6.16 -3.03 10.27
N LEU A 137 6.99 -4.02 9.89
CA LEU A 137 7.38 -5.10 10.78
C LEU A 137 8.06 -4.61 12.06
N ALA A 138 8.94 -3.60 11.95
CA ALA A 138 9.67 -3.06 13.09
C ALA A 138 8.86 -2.06 13.91
N MET A 139 8.13 -1.17 13.24
CA MET A 139 7.55 0.00 13.92
C MET A 139 6.22 -0.29 14.61
N TRP A 140 5.46 -1.33 14.22
CA TRP A 140 4.27 -1.72 14.98
C TRP A 140 4.60 -2.14 16.42
N PRO A 141 5.50 -3.12 16.66
CA PRO A 141 5.88 -3.47 18.03
C PRO A 141 6.66 -2.35 18.73
N LEU A 142 7.59 -1.66 18.04
CA LEU A 142 8.34 -0.56 18.67
C LEU A 142 7.43 0.63 19.04
N GLY A 143 6.43 0.93 18.24
CA GLY A 143 5.45 1.98 18.53
C GLY A 143 4.59 1.63 19.74
N THR A 144 4.10 0.39 19.84
CA THR A 144 3.34 -0.05 21.01
C THR A 144 4.21 -0.05 22.28
N MET A 145 5.47 -0.49 22.18
CA MET A 145 6.42 -0.40 23.29
C MET A 145 6.66 1.05 23.70
N LEU A 146 6.89 1.96 22.74
CA LEU A 146 7.10 3.38 23.02
C LEU A 146 5.90 3.96 23.79
N VAL A 147 4.67 3.70 23.34
CA VAL A 147 3.45 4.17 24.02
C VAL A 147 3.33 3.56 25.42
N SER A 148 3.67 2.27 25.60
CA SER A 148 3.58 1.58 26.88
C SER A 148 4.59 2.08 27.92
N PHE A 149 5.82 2.40 27.48
CA PHE A 149 6.88 2.87 28.38
C PHE A 149 6.86 4.39 28.62
N THR A 150 6.14 5.13 27.78
CA THR A 150 6.08 6.60 27.89
C THR A 150 4.62 7.09 27.93
N SER A 151 4.10 7.55 26.80
CA SER A 151 2.69 7.94 26.63
C SER A 151 2.34 8.08 25.14
N SER A 152 1.04 8.06 24.83
CA SER A 152 0.55 8.35 23.49
C SER A 152 0.97 9.76 23.03
N ALA A 153 0.96 10.76 23.92
CA ALA A 153 1.38 12.12 23.61
C ALA A 153 2.86 12.18 23.21
N PHE A 154 3.74 11.48 23.92
CA PHE A 154 5.16 11.42 23.59
C PHE A 154 5.39 10.76 22.20
N ALA A 155 4.70 9.66 21.92
CA ALA A 155 4.79 8.99 20.61
C ALA A 155 4.29 9.91 19.46
N LEU A 156 3.25 10.75 19.70
CA LEU A 156 2.78 11.74 18.73
C LEU A 156 3.83 12.86 18.52
N ILE A 157 4.53 13.30 19.58
CA ILE A 157 5.63 14.27 19.44
C ILE A 157 6.78 13.69 18.63
N VAL A 158 7.18 12.44 18.87
CA VAL A 158 8.20 11.76 18.07
C VAL A 158 7.76 11.65 16.60
N SER A 159 6.49 11.29 16.35
CA SER A 159 5.93 11.28 14.99
C SER A 159 5.96 12.68 14.35
N LEU A 160 5.64 13.74 15.08
CA LEU A 160 5.71 15.11 14.60
C LEU A 160 7.14 15.50 14.20
N VAL A 161 8.14 15.16 15.01
CA VAL A 161 9.55 15.39 14.66
C VAL A 161 9.92 14.68 13.36
N LEU A 162 9.51 13.43 13.18
CA LEU A 162 9.74 12.66 11.96
C LEU A 162 9.05 13.31 10.74
N PHE A 163 7.83 13.80 10.88
CA PHE A 163 7.12 14.52 9.82
C PHE A 163 7.80 15.84 9.45
N VAL A 164 8.29 16.59 10.43
CA VAL A 164 9.07 17.81 10.19
C VAL A 164 10.36 17.48 9.41
N LEU A 165 11.11 16.47 9.86
CA LEU A 165 12.31 16.03 9.15
C LEU A 165 11.98 15.52 7.72
N SER A 166 10.92 14.73 7.57
CA SER A 166 10.44 14.30 6.26
C SER A 166 10.09 15.49 5.36
N THR A 167 9.39 16.50 5.90
CA THR A 167 9.02 17.72 5.17
C THR A 167 10.28 18.46 4.69
N ILE A 168 11.28 18.64 5.55
CA ILE A 168 12.55 19.30 5.20
C ILE A 168 13.26 18.55 4.09
N VAL A 169 13.38 17.22 4.21
CA VAL A 169 14.02 16.38 3.18
C VAL A 169 13.22 16.40 1.86
N THR A 170 11.89 16.44 1.94
CA THR A 170 11.02 16.54 0.74
C THR A 170 11.19 17.89 0.04
N ILE A 171 11.32 19.00 0.79
CA ILE A 171 11.61 20.34 0.23
C ILE A 171 12.98 20.31 -0.48
N TYR A 172 14.00 19.77 0.18
CA TYR A 172 15.33 19.64 -0.40
C TYR A 172 15.31 18.76 -1.66
N PHE A 173 14.58 17.65 -1.64
CA PHE A 173 14.36 16.81 -2.82
C PHE A 173 13.75 17.62 -3.97
N ASN A 174 12.66 18.35 -3.72
CA ASN A 174 11.99 19.13 -4.76
C ASN A 174 12.88 20.22 -5.34
N GLN A 175 13.72 20.86 -4.53
CA GLN A 175 14.69 21.87 -4.99
C GLN A 175 15.85 21.24 -5.81
N SER A 176 16.16 19.96 -5.56
CA SER A 176 17.22 19.22 -6.29
C SER A 176 16.78 18.67 -7.64
N LEU A 177 15.50 18.81 -7.99
CA LEU A 177 14.97 18.40 -9.30
C LEU A 177 15.41 19.40 -10.38
N THR A 178 15.92 18.90 -11.48
CA THR A 178 16.23 19.70 -12.67
C THR A 178 14.95 20.11 -13.40
N GLU A 179 14.98 21.21 -14.15
CA GLU A 179 13.82 21.71 -14.91
C GLU A 179 13.24 20.66 -15.87
N ASP A 180 14.09 19.84 -16.47
CA ASP A 180 13.65 18.72 -17.34
C ASP A 180 12.75 17.71 -16.60
N ILE A 181 13.01 17.45 -15.31
CA ILE A 181 12.20 16.52 -14.50
C ILE A 181 10.90 17.18 -14.05
N VAL A 182 10.91 18.51 -13.86
CA VAL A 182 9.75 19.29 -13.40
C VAL A 182 8.77 19.55 -14.53
N ASN A 183 9.26 19.84 -15.74
CA ASN A 183 8.42 20.25 -16.88
C ASN A 183 7.83 19.07 -17.66
N ASP A 184 8.30 17.85 -17.44
CA ASP A 184 7.87 16.62 -18.13
C ASP A 184 6.42 16.18 -17.81
N GLY A 185 5.58 17.05 -17.31
CA GLY A 185 4.18 16.76 -16.97
C GLY A 185 3.23 17.96 -16.90
N ALA A 186 3.67 19.14 -17.32
CA ALA A 186 2.90 20.39 -17.11
C ALA A 186 1.94 20.79 -18.25
N GLU A 187 1.83 20.02 -19.34
CA GLU A 187 1.14 20.50 -20.55
C GLU A 187 -0.33 20.10 -20.73
N GLU A 188 -0.87 19.17 -19.97
CA GLU A 188 -2.31 18.88 -20.04
C GLU A 188 -2.97 18.84 -18.66
N SER A 189 -4.14 19.45 -18.53
CA SER A 189 -4.91 19.42 -17.29
C SER A 189 -5.34 17.97 -16.98
N ILE A 190 -4.68 17.34 -15.98
CA ILE A 190 -5.02 16.01 -15.51
C ILE A 190 -6.42 16.05 -14.89
N THR A 191 -7.41 15.48 -15.56
CA THR A 191 -8.76 15.33 -15.05
C THR A 191 -9.06 13.84 -14.85
N LEU A 192 -9.97 13.50 -13.94
CA LEU A 192 -10.41 12.12 -13.75
C LEU A 192 -10.95 11.52 -15.06
N ARG A 193 -11.66 12.32 -15.86
CA ARG A 193 -12.17 11.90 -17.16
C ARG A 193 -11.03 11.59 -18.14
N ALA A 194 -9.99 12.43 -18.22
CA ALA A 194 -8.81 12.18 -19.04
C ALA A 194 -8.06 10.91 -18.58
N SER A 195 -7.92 10.71 -17.26
CA SER A 195 -7.32 9.50 -16.69
C SER A 195 -8.10 8.25 -17.10
N LEU A 196 -9.43 8.25 -16.94
CA LEU A 196 -10.30 7.15 -17.35
C LEU A 196 -10.24 6.91 -18.87
N THR A 197 -10.23 7.99 -19.67
CA THR A 197 -10.12 7.90 -21.13
C THR A 197 -8.79 7.25 -21.51
N TYR A 198 -7.66 7.70 -20.95
CA TYR A 198 -6.35 7.12 -21.22
C TYR A 198 -6.29 5.63 -20.86
N VAL A 199 -6.76 5.26 -19.67
CA VAL A 199 -6.80 3.85 -19.23
C VAL A 199 -7.67 3.01 -20.16
N ASN A 200 -8.81 3.52 -20.64
CA ASN A 200 -9.70 2.77 -21.52
C ASN A 200 -9.18 2.65 -22.96
N THR A 201 -8.47 3.66 -23.46
CA THR A 201 -7.92 3.67 -24.82
C THR A 201 -6.64 2.86 -24.97
N SER A 202 -5.80 2.80 -23.92
CA SER A 202 -4.57 2.01 -23.92
C SER A 202 -4.86 0.57 -23.45
N PRO A 203 -4.69 -0.45 -24.32
CA PRO A 203 -4.94 -1.85 -23.92
C PRO A 203 -4.11 -2.29 -22.70
N PHE A 204 -2.82 -1.93 -22.68
CA PHE A 204 -1.95 -2.25 -21.56
C PHE A 204 -2.40 -1.55 -20.26
N ALA A 205 -2.65 -0.24 -20.30
CA ALA A 205 -3.09 0.52 -19.13
C ALA A 205 -4.41 -0.03 -18.58
N ARG A 206 -5.33 -0.45 -19.46
CA ARG A 206 -6.61 -1.06 -19.10
C ARG A 206 -6.41 -2.40 -18.40
N HIS A 207 -5.64 -3.31 -19.01
CA HIS A 207 -5.45 -4.66 -18.45
C HIS A 207 -4.69 -4.62 -17.13
N VAL A 208 -3.63 -3.81 -17.02
CA VAL A 208 -2.88 -3.70 -15.76
C VAL A 208 -3.70 -3.03 -14.66
N THR A 209 -4.57 -2.07 -14.98
CA THR A 209 -5.49 -1.45 -14.01
C THR A 209 -6.53 -2.45 -13.52
N TRP A 210 -7.12 -3.25 -14.42
CA TRP A 210 -7.99 -4.35 -14.03
C TRP A 210 -7.27 -5.39 -13.17
N PHE A 211 -6.03 -5.72 -13.50
CA PHE A 211 -5.22 -6.66 -12.72
C PHE A 211 -5.01 -6.14 -11.28
N VAL A 212 -4.57 -4.89 -11.12
CA VAL A 212 -4.36 -4.28 -9.79
C VAL A 212 -5.65 -4.17 -8.99
N THR A 213 -6.74 -3.76 -9.64
CA THR A 213 -8.05 -3.63 -9.00
C THR A 213 -8.57 -4.98 -8.53
N TYR A 214 -8.55 -6.00 -9.39
CA TYR A 214 -9.02 -7.33 -9.03
C TYR A 214 -8.10 -8.02 -8.01
N GLU A 215 -6.80 -7.82 -8.12
CA GLU A 215 -5.83 -8.30 -7.12
C GLU A 215 -6.10 -7.70 -5.74
N SER A 216 -6.43 -6.42 -5.67
CA SER A 216 -6.81 -5.78 -4.42
C SER A 216 -8.03 -6.42 -3.77
N PHE A 217 -9.03 -6.80 -4.58
CA PHE A 217 -10.21 -7.51 -4.10
C PHE A 217 -9.86 -8.86 -3.49
N VAL A 218 -9.11 -9.73 -4.20
CA VAL A 218 -8.79 -11.07 -3.71
C VAL A 218 -7.73 -11.06 -2.59
N SER A 219 -6.88 -10.03 -2.54
CA SER A 219 -5.86 -9.91 -1.50
C SER A 219 -6.45 -9.70 -0.09
N THR A 220 -7.70 -9.25 0.00
CA THR A 220 -8.41 -9.11 1.28
C THR A 220 -8.65 -10.42 2.01
N LEU A 221 -8.56 -11.56 1.31
CA LEU A 221 -8.52 -12.89 1.92
C LEU A 221 -7.41 -13.02 2.99
N TRP A 222 -6.32 -12.29 2.81
CA TRP A 222 -5.13 -12.35 3.65
C TRP A 222 -5.04 -11.23 4.68
N ILE A 223 -6.15 -10.50 4.92
CA ILE A 223 -6.16 -9.47 5.96
C ILE A 223 -6.00 -10.10 7.35
N SER A 224 -5.33 -9.36 8.20
CA SER A 224 -4.95 -9.81 9.54
C SER A 224 -6.13 -10.31 10.40
N ALA A 225 -7.32 -9.72 10.23
CA ALA A 225 -8.53 -10.14 10.93
C ALA A 225 -8.97 -11.58 10.55
N LEU A 226 -8.92 -11.94 9.27
CA LEU A 226 -9.27 -13.31 8.83
C LEU A 226 -8.25 -14.34 9.29
N LEU A 227 -6.97 -13.96 9.40
CA LEU A 227 -5.94 -14.83 10.00
C LEU A 227 -6.24 -15.14 11.47
N LEU A 228 -6.75 -14.17 12.22
CA LEU A 228 -7.16 -14.40 13.61
C LEU A 228 -8.32 -15.39 13.70
N VAL A 229 -9.36 -15.21 12.90
CA VAL A 229 -10.50 -16.12 12.81
C VAL A 229 -10.06 -17.54 12.43
N TYR A 230 -9.11 -17.63 11.49
CA TYR A 230 -8.55 -18.93 11.06
C TYR A 230 -7.81 -19.65 12.20
N LEU A 231 -6.98 -18.94 12.97
CA LEU A 231 -6.30 -19.51 14.14
C LEU A 231 -7.29 -20.05 15.17
N GLU A 232 -8.30 -19.24 15.49
CA GLU A 232 -9.26 -19.54 16.56
C GLU A 232 -10.24 -20.67 16.15
N ARG A 233 -10.85 -20.56 14.96
CA ARG A 233 -11.94 -21.46 14.56
C ARG A 233 -11.46 -22.72 13.85
N HIS A 234 -10.35 -22.68 13.10
CA HIS A 234 -9.90 -23.80 12.27
C HIS A 234 -8.70 -24.53 12.88
N LEU A 235 -7.61 -23.82 13.19
CA LEU A 235 -6.43 -24.45 13.80
C LEU A 235 -6.60 -24.73 15.28
N GLN A 236 -7.49 -24.02 15.97
CA GLN A 236 -7.75 -24.14 17.42
C GLN A 236 -6.47 -24.02 18.25
N VAL A 237 -5.57 -23.12 17.87
CA VAL A 237 -4.31 -22.83 18.57
C VAL A 237 -4.41 -21.47 19.28
N ASP A 238 -3.47 -21.22 20.18
CA ASP A 238 -3.40 -19.97 20.93
C ASP A 238 -3.32 -18.74 20.00
N THR A 239 -4.14 -17.73 20.30
CA THR A 239 -4.22 -16.49 19.51
C THR A 239 -2.92 -15.68 19.51
N GLY A 240 -1.97 -15.97 20.44
CA GLY A 240 -0.63 -15.40 20.43
C GLY A 240 0.16 -15.68 19.15
N TRP A 241 -0.19 -16.76 18.42
CA TRP A 241 0.39 -17.04 17.09
C TRP A 241 0.01 -16.04 16.03
N TRP A 242 -1.04 -15.24 16.22
CA TRP A 242 -1.49 -14.23 15.29
C TRP A 242 -0.39 -13.22 14.90
N GLY A 243 0.35 -12.73 15.91
CA GLY A 243 1.50 -11.86 15.68
C GLY A 243 2.60 -12.55 14.85
N THR A 244 2.87 -13.83 15.16
CA THR A 244 3.88 -14.64 14.45
C THR A 244 3.49 -14.86 12.98
N LEU A 245 2.21 -15.15 12.67
CA LEU A 245 1.73 -15.32 11.32
C LEU A 245 1.83 -14.02 10.50
N ASN A 246 1.44 -12.88 11.08
CA ASN A 246 1.59 -11.58 10.44
C ASN A 246 3.08 -11.23 10.19
N ALA A 247 3.95 -11.47 11.18
CA ALA A 247 5.39 -11.27 11.03
C ALA A 247 5.99 -12.18 9.95
N THR A 248 5.59 -13.45 9.89
CA THR A 248 6.02 -14.40 8.86
C THR A 248 5.68 -13.90 7.46
N PHE A 249 4.46 -13.41 7.27
CA PHE A 249 4.02 -12.83 6.00
C PHE A 249 4.90 -11.64 5.60
N LEU A 250 5.13 -10.68 6.50
CA LEU A 250 5.97 -9.50 6.25
C LEU A 250 7.44 -9.86 6.00
N ILE A 251 8.00 -10.80 6.77
CA ILE A 251 9.37 -11.29 6.59
C ILE A 251 9.53 -11.92 5.20
N SER A 252 8.56 -12.71 4.76
CA SER A 252 8.56 -13.30 3.42
C SER A 252 8.52 -12.22 2.33
N MET A 253 7.73 -11.16 2.50
CA MET A 253 7.69 -10.02 1.58
C MET A 253 9.06 -9.30 1.53
N ILE A 254 9.71 -9.11 2.67
CA ILE A 254 11.06 -8.51 2.74
C ILE A 254 12.07 -9.39 2.02
N ALA A 255 12.06 -10.70 2.25
CA ALA A 255 12.95 -11.66 1.61
C ALA A 255 12.75 -11.67 0.07
N ALA A 256 11.51 -11.65 -0.40
CA ALA A 256 11.19 -11.54 -1.83
C ALA A 256 11.69 -10.22 -2.44
N SER A 257 11.55 -9.09 -1.73
CA SER A 257 12.12 -7.81 -2.16
C SER A 257 13.64 -7.86 -2.27
N ALA A 258 14.32 -8.43 -1.28
CA ALA A 258 15.77 -8.58 -1.28
C ALA A 258 16.25 -9.50 -2.43
N HIS A 259 15.49 -10.56 -2.71
CA HIS A 259 15.75 -11.43 -3.87
C HIS A 259 15.62 -10.67 -5.19
N LEU A 260 14.51 -9.95 -5.41
CA LEU A 260 14.29 -9.18 -6.64
C LEU A 260 15.23 -7.99 -6.79
N TYR A 261 15.71 -7.42 -5.70
CA TYR A 261 16.75 -6.39 -5.74
C TYR A 261 18.05 -6.91 -6.36
N ARG A 262 18.41 -8.18 -6.10
CA ARG A 262 19.63 -8.84 -6.62
C ARG A 262 19.38 -9.51 -7.98
N SER A 263 18.21 -10.12 -8.16
CA SER A 263 17.81 -10.79 -9.38
C SER A 263 17.31 -9.78 -10.41
N ARG A 264 17.67 -9.94 -11.68
CA ARG A 264 17.15 -9.13 -12.78
C ARG A 264 15.92 -9.77 -13.45
N ARG A 265 15.47 -10.91 -12.96
CA ARG A 265 14.35 -11.67 -13.54
C ARG A 265 13.25 -11.80 -12.47
N ALA A 266 12.09 -11.24 -12.75
CA ALA A 266 10.88 -11.49 -11.98
C ALA A 266 10.03 -12.59 -12.64
N PRO A 267 9.34 -13.44 -11.86
CA PRO A 267 8.34 -14.38 -12.38
C PRO A 267 7.22 -13.64 -13.12
N SER A 268 6.55 -14.29 -14.05
CA SER A 268 5.41 -13.72 -14.78
C SER A 268 4.21 -13.42 -13.87
N LEU A 269 3.36 -12.44 -14.23
CA LEU A 269 2.16 -12.09 -13.46
C LEU A 269 1.22 -13.31 -13.29
N PRO A 270 0.94 -14.11 -14.35
CA PRO A 270 0.16 -15.34 -14.20
C PRO A 270 0.78 -16.34 -13.22
N SER A 271 2.11 -16.50 -13.23
CA SER A 271 2.77 -17.46 -12.32
C SER A 271 2.63 -17.05 -10.85
N THR A 272 2.69 -15.74 -10.53
CA THR A 272 2.44 -15.26 -9.17
C THR A 272 1.00 -15.50 -8.71
N ALA A 273 0.03 -15.43 -9.63
CA ALA A 273 -1.36 -15.77 -9.33
C ALA A 273 -1.52 -17.29 -9.05
N ILE A 274 -0.88 -18.15 -9.83
CA ILE A 274 -0.87 -19.61 -9.59
C ILE A 274 -0.27 -19.93 -8.22
N ILE A 275 0.86 -19.29 -7.88
CA ILE A 275 1.51 -19.47 -6.56
C ILE A 275 0.57 -19.03 -5.43
N SER A 276 -0.18 -17.93 -5.59
CA SER A 276 -1.18 -17.47 -4.60
C SER A 276 -2.34 -18.46 -4.47
N ILE A 277 -2.80 -19.09 -5.55
CA ILE A 277 -3.82 -20.14 -5.51
C ILE A 277 -3.32 -21.34 -4.71
N VAL A 278 -2.09 -21.81 -5.00
CA VAL A 278 -1.48 -22.92 -4.26
C VAL A 278 -1.36 -22.58 -2.77
N ALA A 279 -0.95 -21.36 -2.43
CA ALA A 279 -0.89 -20.91 -1.04
C ALA A 279 -2.28 -20.92 -0.37
N ALA A 280 -3.31 -20.42 -1.04
CA ALA A 280 -4.67 -20.40 -0.51
C ALA A 280 -5.27 -21.81 -0.34
N LEU A 281 -5.02 -22.71 -1.28
CA LEU A 281 -5.41 -24.12 -1.16
C LEU A 281 -4.68 -24.80 0.00
N LEU A 282 -3.35 -24.64 0.09
CA LEU A 282 -2.58 -25.18 1.21
C LEU A 282 -3.09 -24.66 2.55
N PHE A 283 -3.39 -23.36 2.64
CA PHE A 283 -3.89 -22.74 3.85
C PHE A 283 -5.29 -23.23 4.21
N GLY A 284 -6.21 -23.29 3.26
CA GLY A 284 -7.58 -23.77 3.48
C GLY A 284 -7.68 -25.27 3.77
N MET A 285 -6.74 -26.10 3.28
CA MET A 285 -6.79 -27.55 3.45
C MET A 285 -5.99 -28.05 4.66
N THR A 286 -5.15 -27.22 5.29
CA THR A 286 -4.29 -27.68 6.38
C THR A 286 -4.92 -27.49 7.75
N ALA A 287 -4.79 -28.49 8.62
CA ALA A 287 -5.08 -28.42 10.04
C ALA A 287 -3.80 -28.22 10.89
N HIS A 288 -2.63 -28.03 10.28
CA HIS A 288 -1.36 -27.94 10.97
C HIS A 288 -0.73 -26.55 10.84
N LEU A 289 -0.35 -25.95 11.95
CA LEU A 289 0.25 -24.61 12.03
C LEU A 289 1.51 -24.48 11.12
N ALA A 290 2.34 -25.51 11.03
CA ALA A 290 3.56 -25.48 10.21
C ALA A 290 3.25 -25.29 8.71
N PHE A 291 2.21 -25.94 8.18
CA PHE A 291 1.79 -25.76 6.80
C PHE A 291 1.06 -24.41 6.58
N ALA A 292 0.35 -23.91 7.58
CA ALA A 292 -0.21 -22.58 7.53
C ALA A 292 0.90 -21.50 7.46
N ILE A 293 1.97 -21.66 8.24
CA ILE A 293 3.17 -20.81 8.16
C ILE A 293 3.80 -20.89 6.76
N LEU A 294 3.97 -22.11 6.22
CA LEU A 294 4.52 -22.31 4.87
C LEU A 294 3.66 -21.62 3.80
N ALA A 295 2.34 -21.74 3.88
CA ALA A 295 1.42 -21.07 2.97
C ALA A 295 1.56 -19.54 3.03
N LEU A 296 1.73 -18.96 4.23
CA LEU A 296 1.97 -17.52 4.40
C LEU A 296 3.32 -17.07 3.86
N VAL A 297 4.37 -17.88 3.98
CA VAL A 297 5.67 -17.61 3.34
C VAL A 297 5.51 -17.58 1.81
N ILE A 298 4.82 -18.56 1.24
CA ILE A 298 4.57 -18.64 -0.21
C ILE A 298 3.72 -17.42 -0.66
N GLN A 299 2.66 -17.11 0.07
CA GLN A 299 1.75 -16.02 -0.27
C GLN A 299 2.42 -14.64 -0.13
N GLY A 300 3.17 -14.40 0.95
CA GLY A 300 3.90 -13.15 1.15
C GLY A 300 4.91 -12.89 0.03
N ALA A 301 5.68 -13.93 -0.35
CA ALA A 301 6.60 -13.83 -1.46
C ALA A 301 5.87 -13.55 -2.79
N ALA A 302 4.80 -14.27 -3.11
CA ALA A 302 4.02 -14.09 -4.34
C ALA A 302 3.42 -12.68 -4.43
N THR A 303 2.85 -12.19 -3.33
CA THR A 303 2.26 -10.85 -3.24
C THR A 303 3.33 -9.77 -3.48
N GLN A 304 4.47 -9.88 -2.82
CA GLN A 304 5.54 -8.88 -2.96
C GLN A 304 6.15 -8.86 -4.36
N ILE A 305 6.41 -10.03 -4.94
CA ILE A 305 6.90 -10.15 -6.31
C ILE A 305 5.92 -9.49 -7.28
N ARG A 306 4.63 -9.76 -7.13
CA ARG A 306 3.55 -9.21 -7.96
C ARG A 306 3.48 -7.68 -7.86
N ILE A 307 3.55 -7.11 -6.65
CA ILE A 307 3.55 -5.65 -6.44
C ILE A 307 4.76 -5.00 -7.13
N ILE A 308 5.96 -5.55 -6.92
CA ILE A 308 7.20 -5.00 -7.51
C ILE A 308 7.15 -5.11 -9.02
N GLN A 309 6.75 -6.27 -9.56
CA GLN A 309 6.67 -6.51 -11.00
C GLN A 309 5.65 -5.60 -11.66
N THR A 310 4.43 -5.50 -11.11
CA THR A 310 3.37 -4.66 -11.65
C THR A 310 3.81 -3.19 -11.72
N ASN A 311 4.39 -2.65 -10.64
CA ASN A 311 4.91 -1.29 -10.65
C ASN A 311 6.04 -1.11 -11.67
N THR A 312 6.96 -2.10 -11.78
CA THR A 312 8.07 -2.05 -12.73
C THR A 312 7.57 -2.00 -14.17
N VAL A 313 6.65 -2.88 -14.50
CA VAL A 313 6.09 -2.98 -15.86
C VAL A 313 5.28 -1.73 -16.22
N ILE A 314 4.47 -1.20 -15.30
CA ILE A 314 3.75 0.08 -15.50
C ILE A 314 4.74 1.19 -15.83
N GLN A 315 5.83 1.30 -15.07
CA GLN A 315 6.87 2.32 -15.26
C GLN A 315 7.70 2.11 -16.53
N GLU A 316 7.74 0.89 -17.08
CA GLU A 316 8.44 0.56 -18.33
C GLU A 316 7.59 0.83 -19.58
N GLN A 317 6.31 0.51 -19.51
CA GLN A 317 5.40 0.53 -20.65
C GLN A 317 4.64 1.86 -20.81
N ILE A 318 4.46 2.61 -19.71
CA ILE A 318 3.69 3.85 -19.71
C ILE A 318 4.66 5.04 -19.69
N PRO A 319 4.50 6.02 -20.60
CA PRO A 319 5.28 7.24 -20.58
C PRO A 319 5.19 7.95 -19.21
N ALA A 320 6.29 8.54 -18.76
CA ALA A 320 6.36 9.19 -17.45
C ALA A 320 5.30 10.28 -17.25
N THR A 321 4.91 10.98 -18.33
CA THR A 321 3.85 11.99 -18.36
C THR A 321 2.46 11.40 -18.07
N GLN A 322 2.23 10.13 -18.44
CA GLN A 322 0.94 9.45 -18.32
C GLN A 322 0.81 8.62 -17.03
N LEU A 323 1.91 8.37 -16.32
CA LEU A 323 1.90 7.58 -15.08
C LEU A 323 0.92 8.13 -14.03
N PRO A 324 0.84 9.46 -13.77
CA PRO A 324 -0.10 10.00 -12.80
C PRO A 324 -1.57 9.68 -13.12
N TYR A 325 -1.94 9.61 -14.42
CA TYR A 325 -3.30 9.24 -14.84
C TYR A 325 -3.62 7.80 -14.46
N VAL A 326 -2.70 6.87 -14.75
CA VAL A 326 -2.88 5.44 -14.46
C VAL A 326 -2.92 5.21 -12.96
N TYR A 327 -1.97 5.78 -12.21
CA TYR A 327 -1.94 5.61 -10.75
C TYR A 327 -3.15 6.24 -10.05
N SER A 328 -3.72 7.33 -10.57
CA SER A 328 -4.96 7.93 -10.05
C SER A 328 -6.14 6.96 -10.14
N VAL A 329 -6.34 6.34 -11.31
CA VAL A 329 -7.42 5.35 -11.52
C VAL A 329 -7.17 4.11 -10.67
N GLN A 330 -5.93 3.62 -10.64
CA GLN A 330 -5.56 2.45 -9.83
C GLN A 330 -5.77 2.67 -8.34
N GLN A 331 -5.44 3.85 -7.80
CA GLN A 331 -5.64 4.19 -6.39
C GLN A 331 -7.13 4.10 -6.02
N THR A 332 -8.00 4.65 -6.85
CA THR A 332 -9.45 4.60 -6.63
C THR A 332 -9.98 3.17 -6.78
N GLY A 333 -9.60 2.46 -7.85
CA GLY A 333 -9.98 1.07 -8.10
C GLY A 333 -9.51 0.14 -6.97
N TYR A 334 -8.27 0.30 -6.53
CA TYR A 334 -7.70 -0.45 -5.41
C TYR A 334 -8.53 -0.26 -4.13
N ALA A 335 -8.80 0.98 -3.74
CA ALA A 335 -9.51 1.27 -2.49
C ALA A 335 -10.95 0.72 -2.50
N LEU A 336 -11.68 0.89 -3.61
CA LEU A 336 -13.04 0.36 -3.76
C LEU A 336 -13.04 -1.18 -3.75
N ALA A 337 -12.15 -1.81 -4.50
CA ALA A 337 -12.07 -3.26 -4.59
C ALA A 337 -11.65 -3.89 -3.25
N PHE A 338 -10.71 -3.27 -2.53
CA PHE A 338 -10.32 -3.67 -1.18
C PHE A 338 -11.50 -3.60 -0.20
N SER A 339 -12.27 -2.51 -0.24
CA SER A 339 -13.44 -2.35 0.63
C SER A 339 -14.50 -3.41 0.35
N VAL A 340 -14.83 -3.63 -0.92
CA VAL A 340 -15.81 -4.67 -1.33
C VAL A 340 -15.32 -6.06 -0.96
N GLY A 341 -14.05 -6.37 -1.20
CA GLY A 341 -13.45 -7.66 -0.84
C GLY A 341 -13.45 -7.90 0.67
N SER A 342 -13.06 -6.89 1.46
CA SER A 342 -13.07 -6.99 2.93
C SER A 342 -14.47 -7.25 3.48
N LEU A 343 -15.49 -6.59 2.95
CA LEU A 343 -16.88 -6.84 3.33
C LEU A 343 -17.33 -8.25 2.93
N LEU A 344 -17.05 -8.66 1.69
CA LEU A 344 -17.47 -9.97 1.20
C LEU A 344 -16.83 -11.10 2.01
N PHE A 345 -15.48 -11.10 2.13
CA PHE A 345 -14.79 -12.17 2.87
C PHE A 345 -15.09 -12.13 4.37
N GLY A 346 -15.34 -10.96 4.94
CA GLY A 346 -15.83 -10.83 6.32
C GLY A 346 -17.20 -11.50 6.50
N LEU A 347 -18.18 -11.19 5.65
CA LEU A 347 -19.51 -11.81 5.68
C LEU A 347 -19.46 -13.33 5.42
N LEU A 348 -18.60 -13.77 4.50
CA LEU A 348 -18.39 -15.19 4.25
C LEU A 348 -17.79 -15.92 5.46
N ALA A 349 -16.86 -15.28 6.18
CA ALA A 349 -16.25 -15.84 7.38
C ALA A 349 -17.22 -15.90 8.58
N ASP A 350 -18.27 -15.09 8.59
CA ASP A 350 -19.32 -15.20 9.60
C ASP A 350 -20.31 -16.33 9.29
N GLY A 351 -20.58 -16.61 8.00
CA GLY A 351 -21.58 -17.58 7.55
C GLY A 351 -21.04 -18.97 7.17
N LEU A 352 -19.75 -19.09 6.88
CA LEU A 352 -19.12 -20.33 6.41
C LEU A 352 -17.94 -20.74 7.30
N PRO A 353 -17.57 -22.03 7.29
CA PRO A 353 -16.29 -22.45 7.85
C PRO A 353 -15.13 -21.71 7.18
N ILE A 354 -14.19 -21.21 7.98
CA ILE A 354 -13.12 -20.32 7.50
C ILE A 354 -12.19 -20.99 6.48
N ASP A 355 -11.97 -22.30 6.57
CA ASP A 355 -11.26 -23.11 5.58
C ASP A 355 -11.94 -23.03 4.19
N SER A 356 -13.27 -23.16 4.16
CA SER A 356 -14.08 -23.01 2.95
C SER A 356 -13.97 -21.59 2.35
N VAL A 357 -13.81 -20.55 3.17
CA VAL A 357 -13.58 -19.18 2.69
C VAL A 357 -12.24 -19.07 1.96
N TYR A 358 -11.18 -19.70 2.47
CA TYR A 358 -9.87 -19.75 1.79
C TYR A 358 -9.91 -20.56 0.49
N LEU A 359 -10.64 -21.69 0.46
CA LEU A 359 -10.84 -22.48 -0.75
C LEU A 359 -11.62 -21.71 -1.81
N LEU A 360 -12.69 -21.01 -1.42
CA LEU A 360 -13.42 -20.10 -2.30
C LEU A 360 -12.55 -18.96 -2.80
N GLY A 361 -11.72 -18.38 -1.93
CA GLY A 361 -10.73 -17.36 -2.27
C GLY A 361 -9.71 -17.84 -3.31
N ALA A 362 -9.27 -19.10 -3.22
CA ALA A 362 -8.42 -19.72 -4.24
C ALA A 362 -9.13 -19.77 -5.62
N LEU A 363 -10.41 -20.12 -5.67
CA LEU A 363 -11.23 -20.09 -6.90
C LEU A 363 -11.38 -18.67 -7.43
N LEU A 364 -11.67 -17.71 -6.55
CA LEU A 364 -11.78 -16.29 -6.91
C LEU A 364 -10.44 -15.68 -7.37
N THR A 365 -9.32 -16.33 -7.12
CA THR A 365 -8.00 -15.90 -7.62
C THR A 365 -7.73 -16.34 -9.07
N LEU A 366 -8.46 -17.34 -9.61
CA LEU A 366 -8.28 -17.87 -10.97
C LEU A 366 -8.34 -16.78 -12.07
N PRO A 367 -9.27 -15.81 -12.06
CA PRO A 367 -9.32 -14.74 -13.06
C PRO A 367 -8.02 -13.94 -13.17
N LEU A 368 -7.22 -13.82 -12.09
CA LEU A 368 -5.92 -13.14 -12.15
C LEU A 368 -4.93 -13.79 -13.11
N ILE A 369 -5.01 -15.11 -13.33
CA ILE A 369 -4.17 -15.80 -14.31
C ILE A 369 -4.49 -15.26 -15.70
N TRP A 370 -5.77 -15.17 -16.03
CA TRP A 370 -6.22 -14.71 -17.35
C TRP A 370 -5.93 -13.21 -17.55
N ILE A 371 -6.28 -12.37 -16.58
CA ILE A 371 -6.02 -10.91 -16.63
C ILE A 371 -4.50 -10.66 -16.70
N GLY A 372 -3.69 -11.42 -15.95
CA GLY A 372 -2.24 -11.35 -15.99
C GLY A 372 -1.68 -11.70 -17.38
N ARG A 373 -2.21 -12.75 -18.04
CA ARG A 373 -1.84 -13.08 -19.43
C ARG A 373 -2.19 -11.98 -20.41
N LEU A 374 -3.39 -11.39 -20.29
CA LEU A 374 -3.80 -10.26 -21.13
C LEU A 374 -2.89 -9.06 -20.94
N THR A 375 -2.48 -8.79 -19.68
CA THR A 375 -1.55 -7.72 -19.36
C THR A 375 -0.20 -7.96 -20.06
N GLU A 376 0.37 -9.17 -19.96
CA GLU A 376 1.65 -9.50 -20.59
C GLU A 376 1.58 -9.51 -22.13
N GLN A 377 0.52 -10.00 -22.71
CA GLN A 377 0.31 -9.97 -24.16
C GLN A 377 0.24 -8.53 -24.70
N SER A 378 -0.42 -7.63 -23.94
CA SER A 378 -0.53 -6.23 -24.36
C SER A 378 0.79 -5.44 -24.27
N MET A 379 1.80 -5.94 -23.54
CA MET A 379 3.17 -5.39 -23.56
C MET A 379 3.86 -5.65 -24.90
N LEU A 380 3.69 -6.86 -25.45
CA LEU A 380 4.34 -7.26 -26.69
C LEU A 380 3.84 -6.42 -27.89
N THR A 381 2.58 -6.02 -27.87
CA THR A 381 2.00 -5.17 -28.92
C THR A 381 2.50 -3.73 -28.89
N VAL A 382 2.86 -3.20 -27.72
CA VAL A 382 3.42 -1.85 -27.57
C VAL A 382 4.89 -1.79 -28.03
N SER A 383 5.65 -2.89 -27.84
CA SER A 383 7.07 -2.94 -28.24
C SER A 383 7.29 -3.17 -29.74
N SER A 384 6.24 -3.44 -30.52
CA SER A 384 6.28 -3.71 -31.98
C SER A 384 5.84 -2.49 -32.82
N VAL A 385 5.46 -1.38 -32.21
CA VAL A 385 5.12 -0.10 -32.83
C VAL A 385 6.18 0.94 -32.47
#